data_4c333bbe77a2088efb298a2660e15bbe
#
_entry.id   4c333bbe77a2088efb298a2660e15bbe
#
_cell.length_a   1.000
_cell.length_b   1.000
_cell.length_c   1.000
_cell.angle_alpha   90.00
_cell.angle_beta   90.00
_cell.angle_gamma   90.00
#
_symmetry.space_group_name_H-M   'P 1'
#
loop_
_entity.id
_entity.type
_entity.pdbx_description
1 polymer ?
#
loop_
_entity_poly.entity_id
_entity_poly.type
_entity_poly.pdbx_seq_one_letter_code
_entity_poly.pdbx_strand_id
1 'polypeptide(L)'
;LFLKDTFSIAELVIYSIALAVGVIPEAMPLVTTFSLSLGAQKLAKKKVIVKRLSAIEDLGGIQILCTDKTGTITENRLSVVNVFSPNKEETLLYGLMAASSLNGEGTSNNSFDLAIMNAMGSKAKSVVNKIKKINQIPFNPSRRRNSVLIESSYGREIIVRGATEAVLPFTENQYGEDSELARWIVAEGELGRRVIAIAKKRFSKDTYNVSDEESKLVFVGAISFEDPIKSTTKRAIQKARELGVTTKIITGDSAEVAVAVGMKIGIAENTGEVITGEMLFSLLKNEQKEVVKKLNVFARVSPEQKHNLIKLLQEDYEVGFLGEGINDGPALKAAGVSIVVDNASDVSREVADIILLKHDLKVIVDGIEQGRKIFINVTNYVKATLASNFGNFYAMAFVTLIIDYLPMLPIQILLVNLLSDFPMLSIATDNVDRKNILNPKSYDIKELIYLTTILGLVSTVFDFAMFRVFSSYGERTLHTYWFMGSILTELMLIYSIRTKEWFFKIKTLPSKAMLLLTVLASFLTVYIPFTTFGAEVFKFTYPTRDKLLIIFFIVVGYFASTEFVKRIWYRFMNDAH
;
A
#
# COMPACT_ATOMS: atom_id res chain seq x y z
N LEU A 1 30.39 30.92 26.55
CA LEU A 1 29.55 31.39 27.67
C LEU A 1 30.32 31.40 29.00
N PHE A 2 31.05 30.35 29.36
CA PHE A 2 31.88 30.32 30.59
C PHE A 2 33.01 31.37 30.66
N LEU A 3 33.29 32.09 29.57
CA LEU A 3 34.31 33.15 29.52
C LEU A 3 33.75 34.54 29.85
N LYS A 4 32.44 34.65 30.11
CA LYS A 4 31.78 35.93 30.46
C LYS A 4 31.35 35.91 31.93
N ASP A 5 31.94 36.74 32.76
CA ASP A 5 31.66 36.86 34.21
C ASP A 5 30.28 37.45 34.55
N THR A 6 29.44 37.71 33.54
CA THR A 6 28.14 38.40 33.69
C THR A 6 26.98 37.46 34.06
N PHE A 7 27.12 36.12 33.93
CA PHE A 7 26.05 35.15 34.16
C PHE A 7 26.38 34.21 35.32
N SER A 8 25.37 33.83 36.08
CA SER A 8 25.51 32.72 37.00
C SER A 8 25.59 31.38 36.22
N ILE A 9 26.32 30.40 36.76
CA ILE A 9 26.42 29.05 36.18
C ILE A 9 25.03 28.43 36.00
N ALA A 10 24.12 28.68 36.95
CA ALA A 10 22.75 28.18 36.87
C ALA A 10 21.98 28.74 35.67
N GLU A 11 22.07 30.03 35.39
CA GLU A 11 21.44 30.68 34.24
C GLU A 11 21.99 30.13 32.92
N LEU A 12 23.31 29.92 32.82
CA LEU A 12 23.94 29.36 31.64
C LEU A 12 23.52 27.89 31.40
N VAL A 13 23.40 27.09 32.46
CA VAL A 13 22.94 25.71 32.37
C VAL A 13 21.47 25.67 31.90
N ILE A 14 20.59 26.45 32.52
CA ILE A 14 19.17 26.53 32.14
C ILE A 14 19.01 27.00 30.70
N TYR A 15 19.75 28.02 30.28
CA TYR A 15 19.74 28.50 28.90
C TYR A 15 20.24 27.45 27.92
N SER A 16 21.33 26.75 28.22
CA SER A 16 21.89 25.71 27.37
C SER A 16 20.94 24.50 27.22
N ILE A 17 20.26 24.15 28.32
CA ILE A 17 19.21 23.10 28.28
C ILE A 17 18.04 23.55 27.41
N ALA A 18 17.53 24.78 27.60
CA ALA A 18 16.42 25.31 26.81
C ALA A 18 16.77 25.38 25.31
N LEU A 19 18.00 25.80 24.99
CA LEU A 19 18.50 25.81 23.61
C LEU A 19 18.63 24.41 23.01
N ALA A 20 19.17 23.43 23.76
CA ALA A 20 19.31 22.05 23.32
C ALA A 20 17.95 21.37 23.09
N VAL A 21 16.99 21.63 23.98
CA VAL A 21 15.60 21.15 23.84
C VAL A 21 14.96 21.75 22.59
N GLY A 22 15.14 23.05 22.33
CA GLY A 22 14.58 23.71 21.14
C GLY A 22 15.13 23.21 19.79
N VAL A 23 16.27 22.49 19.76
CA VAL A 23 16.79 21.88 18.50
C VAL A 23 16.14 20.54 18.20
N ILE A 24 15.68 19.83 19.22
CA ILE A 24 15.10 18.49 19.06
C ILE A 24 13.66 18.61 18.53
N PRO A 25 13.29 17.93 17.45
CA PRO A 25 11.90 17.93 16.97
C PRO A 25 11.00 17.07 17.87
N GLU A 26 10.68 17.58 19.07
CA GLU A 26 9.96 16.84 20.13
C GLU A 26 8.57 16.36 19.69
N ALA A 27 7.90 17.13 18.84
CA ALA A 27 6.58 16.79 18.34
C ALA A 27 6.59 15.74 17.18
N MET A 28 7.76 15.32 16.68
CA MET A 28 7.86 14.37 15.56
C MET A 28 7.14 13.03 15.81
N PRO A 29 7.32 12.34 16.96
CA PRO A 29 6.58 11.11 17.25
C PRO A 29 5.06 11.35 17.30
N LEU A 30 4.63 12.49 17.81
CA LEU A 30 3.23 12.87 17.89
C LEU A 30 2.64 13.10 16.49
N VAL A 31 3.31 13.88 15.63
CA VAL A 31 2.88 14.14 14.24
C VAL A 31 2.78 12.85 13.46
N THR A 32 3.79 11.98 13.55
CA THR A 32 3.82 10.70 12.85
C THR A 32 2.67 9.81 13.30
N THR A 33 2.51 9.61 14.61
CA THR A 33 1.44 8.78 15.17
C THR A 33 0.06 9.33 14.84
N PHE A 34 -0.13 10.64 14.92
CA PHE A 34 -1.39 11.30 14.58
C PHE A 34 -1.72 11.17 13.09
N SER A 35 -0.74 11.38 12.21
CA SER A 35 -0.89 11.21 10.75
C SER A 35 -1.30 9.78 10.38
N LEU A 36 -0.62 8.78 10.96
CA LEU A 36 -0.91 7.37 10.74
C LEU A 36 -2.29 6.99 11.29
N SER A 37 -2.66 7.51 12.47
CA SER A 37 -3.97 7.26 13.08
C SER A 37 -5.10 7.85 12.22
N LEU A 38 -4.94 9.06 11.68
CA LEU A 38 -5.89 9.66 10.73
C LEU A 38 -5.98 8.83 9.44
N GLY A 39 -4.85 8.31 8.97
CA GLY A 39 -4.81 7.40 7.83
C GLY A 39 -5.57 6.11 8.09
N ALA A 40 -5.31 5.46 9.22
CA ALA A 40 -6.03 4.26 9.66
C ALA A 40 -7.55 4.50 9.76
N GLN A 41 -7.97 5.63 10.33
CA GLN A 41 -9.38 6.00 10.41
C GLN A 41 -10.02 6.19 9.02
N LYS A 42 -9.31 6.83 8.08
CA LYS A 42 -9.80 6.98 6.70
C LYS A 42 -9.93 5.63 5.99
N LEU A 43 -8.98 4.71 6.21
CA LEU A 43 -9.01 3.36 5.67
C LEU A 43 -10.10 2.51 6.32
N ALA A 44 -10.33 2.64 7.63
CA ALA A 44 -11.40 1.94 8.33
C ALA A 44 -12.79 2.31 7.77
N LYS A 45 -13.03 3.59 7.41
CA LYS A 45 -14.26 4.02 6.71
C LYS A 45 -14.44 3.34 5.36
N LYS A 46 -13.35 2.89 4.72
CA LYS A 46 -13.35 2.12 3.48
C LYS A 46 -13.35 0.61 3.70
N LYS A 47 -13.59 0.16 4.93
CA LYS A 47 -13.62 -1.26 5.31
C LYS A 47 -12.24 -1.93 5.22
N VAL A 48 -11.19 -1.24 5.69
CA VAL A 48 -9.82 -1.75 5.84
C VAL A 48 -9.44 -1.70 7.31
N ILE A 49 -8.96 -2.81 7.84
CA ILE A 49 -8.36 -2.90 9.18
C ILE A 49 -6.85 -2.84 9.04
N VAL A 50 -6.24 -1.88 9.67
CA VAL A 50 -4.78 -1.74 9.75
C VAL A 50 -4.33 -2.27 11.09
N LYS A 51 -3.53 -3.35 11.10
CA LYS A 51 -2.99 -3.97 12.31
C LYS A 51 -1.70 -3.29 12.76
N ARG A 52 -0.81 -2.98 11.80
CA ARG A 52 0.44 -2.26 12.04
C ARG A 52 0.33 -0.86 11.41
N LEU A 53 0.34 0.18 12.23
CA LEU A 53 0.12 1.56 11.75
C LEU A 53 1.17 2.00 10.72
N SER A 54 2.45 1.64 10.91
CA SER A 54 3.52 1.96 9.96
C SER A 54 3.29 1.35 8.56
N ALA A 55 2.51 0.26 8.46
CA ALA A 55 2.17 -0.33 7.16
C ALA A 55 1.42 0.65 6.23
N ILE A 56 0.81 1.71 6.76
CA ILE A 56 0.19 2.74 5.93
C ILE A 56 1.25 3.55 5.18
N GLU A 57 2.35 3.86 5.85
CA GLU A 57 3.48 4.56 5.25
C GLU A 57 4.20 3.66 4.26
N ASP A 58 4.49 2.41 4.66
CA ASP A 58 5.08 1.39 3.80
C ASP A 58 4.25 1.18 2.53
N LEU A 59 2.90 1.15 2.67
CA LEU A 59 1.97 1.07 1.53
C LEU A 59 2.15 2.24 0.55
N GLY A 60 2.48 3.43 1.05
CA GLY A 60 2.80 4.59 0.22
C GLY A 60 4.10 4.44 -0.59
N GLY A 61 5.05 3.66 -0.10
CA GLY A 61 6.32 3.34 -0.74
C GLY A 61 6.26 2.26 -1.80
N ILE A 62 5.18 1.45 -1.85
CA ILE A 62 5.08 0.31 -2.77
C ILE A 62 5.31 0.73 -4.23
N GLN A 63 6.20 -0.02 -4.89
CA GLN A 63 6.51 0.06 -6.31
C GLN A 63 5.89 -1.12 -7.09
N ILE A 64 5.82 -2.30 -6.44
CA ILE A 64 5.23 -3.50 -7.01
C ILE A 64 4.13 -4.02 -6.08
N LEU A 65 2.95 -4.25 -6.63
CA LEU A 65 1.85 -4.93 -5.95
C LEU A 65 1.69 -6.32 -6.55
N CYS A 66 2.14 -7.34 -5.82
CA CYS A 66 1.91 -8.73 -6.16
C CYS A 66 0.56 -9.18 -5.63
N THR A 67 -0.19 -9.91 -6.42
CA THR A 67 -1.51 -10.42 -6.05
C THR A 67 -1.72 -11.85 -6.53
N ASP A 68 -2.37 -12.66 -5.72
CA ASP A 68 -2.93 -13.91 -6.24
C ASP A 68 -4.12 -13.58 -7.17
N LYS A 69 -4.39 -14.46 -8.13
CA LYS A 69 -5.48 -14.29 -9.07
C LYS A 69 -6.84 -14.52 -8.40
N THR A 70 -6.98 -15.68 -7.75
CA THR A 70 -8.27 -16.19 -7.25
C THR A 70 -8.75 -15.37 -6.05
N GLY A 71 -10.04 -15.00 -6.01
CA GLY A 71 -10.66 -14.25 -4.92
C GLY A 71 -10.28 -12.76 -4.85
N THR A 72 -9.12 -12.39 -5.38
CA THR A 72 -8.61 -11.03 -5.39
C THR A 72 -8.96 -10.29 -6.70
N ILE A 73 -8.47 -10.80 -7.83
CA ILE A 73 -8.77 -10.29 -9.18
C ILE A 73 -10.14 -10.77 -9.64
N THR A 74 -10.48 -12.00 -9.26
CA THR A 74 -11.72 -12.70 -9.63
C THR A 74 -12.67 -12.79 -8.42
N GLU A 75 -13.93 -13.18 -8.69
CA GLU A 75 -14.98 -13.27 -7.66
C GLU A 75 -14.84 -14.50 -6.75
N ASN A 76 -13.93 -15.42 -7.04
CA ASN A 76 -13.80 -16.74 -6.40
C ASN A 76 -15.13 -17.55 -6.45
N ARG A 77 -15.87 -17.37 -7.52
CA ARG A 77 -17.15 -18.02 -7.75
C ARG A 77 -17.18 -18.62 -9.15
N LEU A 78 -16.83 -19.90 -9.24
CA LEU A 78 -16.88 -20.59 -10.52
C LEU A 78 -18.32 -20.65 -11.06
N SER A 79 -18.45 -20.48 -12.37
CA SER A 79 -19.67 -20.71 -13.12
C SER A 79 -19.39 -21.63 -14.31
N VAL A 80 -20.34 -22.51 -14.65
CA VAL A 80 -20.29 -23.29 -15.88
C VAL A 80 -20.57 -22.36 -17.06
N VAL A 81 -19.67 -22.34 -18.04
CA VAL A 81 -19.80 -21.49 -19.22
C VAL A 81 -20.18 -22.33 -20.45
N ASN A 82 -19.42 -23.38 -20.73
CA ASN A 82 -19.64 -24.25 -21.87
C ASN A 82 -19.54 -25.71 -21.47
N VAL A 83 -20.19 -26.59 -22.26
CA VAL A 83 -20.14 -28.04 -22.12
C VAL A 83 -19.89 -28.65 -23.50
N PHE A 84 -18.78 -29.37 -23.63
CA PHE A 84 -18.47 -30.18 -24.80
C PHE A 84 -19.02 -31.58 -24.61
N SER A 85 -20.12 -31.89 -25.27
CA SER A 85 -20.77 -33.20 -25.20
C SER A 85 -21.93 -33.30 -26.21
N PRO A 86 -22.27 -34.49 -26.71
CA PRO A 86 -23.53 -34.72 -27.43
C PRO A 86 -24.76 -34.48 -26.56
N ASN A 87 -24.65 -34.74 -25.24
CA ASN A 87 -25.73 -34.51 -24.27
C ASN A 87 -25.24 -33.69 -23.07
N LYS A 88 -25.47 -32.38 -23.11
CA LYS A 88 -25.04 -31.44 -22.07
C LYS A 88 -25.66 -31.75 -20.71
N GLU A 89 -26.95 -32.12 -20.66
CA GLU A 89 -27.61 -32.42 -19.39
C GLU A 89 -27.01 -33.66 -18.72
N GLU A 90 -26.71 -34.70 -19.52
CA GLU A 90 -26.07 -35.93 -19.04
C GLU A 90 -24.67 -35.63 -18.47
N THR A 91 -23.87 -34.80 -19.15
CA THR A 91 -22.52 -34.41 -18.69
C THR A 91 -22.57 -33.66 -17.37
N LEU A 92 -23.46 -32.70 -17.22
CA LEU A 92 -23.65 -32.00 -15.96
C LEU A 92 -24.10 -32.94 -14.84
N LEU A 93 -25.00 -33.89 -15.18
CA LEU A 93 -25.49 -34.89 -14.25
C LEU A 93 -24.35 -35.76 -13.71
N TYR A 94 -23.53 -36.37 -14.58
CA TYR A 94 -22.40 -37.18 -14.18
C TYR A 94 -21.32 -36.35 -13.47
N GLY A 95 -21.13 -35.12 -13.89
CA GLY A 95 -20.27 -34.17 -13.20
C GLY A 95 -20.68 -33.92 -11.74
N LEU A 96 -21.97 -33.81 -11.48
CA LEU A 96 -22.51 -33.65 -10.13
C LEU A 96 -22.48 -34.97 -9.34
N MET A 97 -22.77 -36.10 -9.97
CA MET A 97 -22.68 -37.44 -9.34
C MET A 97 -21.26 -37.75 -8.83
N ALA A 98 -20.23 -37.25 -9.54
CA ALA A 98 -18.83 -37.36 -9.14
C ALA A 98 -18.43 -36.45 -7.98
N ALA A 99 -19.32 -35.59 -7.46
CA ALA A 99 -19.03 -34.73 -6.32
C ALA A 99 -18.74 -35.58 -5.08
N SER A 100 -17.58 -35.36 -4.46
CA SER A 100 -17.12 -36.16 -3.31
C SER A 100 -17.76 -35.73 -1.97
N SER A 101 -18.29 -34.52 -1.86
CA SER A 101 -18.76 -33.91 -0.62
C SER A 101 -20.17 -33.33 -0.73
N LEU A 102 -21.12 -34.16 -1.16
CA LEU A 102 -22.55 -33.80 -1.04
C LEU A 102 -23.02 -34.22 0.35
N ASN A 103 -23.27 -33.28 1.25
CA ASN A 103 -23.95 -33.53 2.51
C ASN A 103 -25.40 -33.90 2.22
N GLY A 104 -26.07 -34.62 3.14
CA GLY A 104 -27.47 -35.06 2.94
C GLY A 104 -28.47 -33.92 2.68
N GLU A 105 -28.07 -32.67 2.85
CA GLU A 105 -28.84 -31.46 2.50
C GLU A 105 -28.55 -30.96 1.06
N GLY A 106 -27.71 -31.66 0.28
CA GLY A 106 -27.36 -31.27 -1.09
C GLY A 106 -26.46 -30.05 -1.20
N THR A 107 -25.70 -29.74 -0.16
CA THR A 107 -24.70 -28.66 -0.15
C THR A 107 -23.28 -29.22 -0.33
N SER A 108 -22.45 -28.55 -1.10
CA SER A 108 -21.03 -28.86 -1.29
C SER A 108 -20.17 -27.64 -0.98
N ASN A 109 -18.99 -27.88 -0.39
CA ASN A 109 -17.98 -26.84 -0.21
C ASN A 109 -17.02 -26.72 -1.40
N ASN A 110 -17.18 -27.57 -2.42
CA ASN A 110 -16.35 -27.54 -3.62
C ASN A 110 -16.93 -26.57 -4.66
N SER A 111 -16.15 -25.61 -5.12
CA SER A 111 -16.57 -24.57 -6.07
C SER A 111 -17.05 -25.13 -7.42
N PHE A 112 -16.45 -26.24 -7.91
CA PHE A 112 -16.89 -26.91 -9.13
C PHE A 112 -18.26 -27.56 -8.96
N ASP A 113 -18.50 -28.19 -7.81
CA ASP A 113 -19.79 -28.83 -7.51
C ASP A 113 -20.90 -27.78 -7.41
N LEU A 114 -20.62 -26.65 -6.73
CA LEU A 114 -21.55 -25.52 -6.64
C LEU A 114 -21.86 -24.91 -8.01
N ALA A 115 -20.86 -24.79 -8.88
CA ALA A 115 -21.05 -24.27 -10.24
C ALA A 115 -21.97 -25.20 -11.07
N ILE A 116 -21.75 -26.52 -11.00
CA ILE A 116 -22.59 -27.49 -11.68
C ILE A 116 -24.01 -27.49 -11.11
N MET A 117 -24.15 -27.45 -9.77
CA MET A 117 -25.46 -27.36 -9.11
C MET A 117 -26.26 -26.13 -9.55
N ASN A 118 -25.59 -24.97 -9.61
CA ASN A 118 -26.22 -23.73 -10.07
C ASN A 118 -26.64 -23.82 -11.55
N ALA A 119 -25.83 -24.45 -12.42
CA ALA A 119 -26.15 -24.63 -13.82
C ALA A 119 -27.34 -25.59 -14.04
N MET A 120 -27.50 -26.60 -13.18
CA MET A 120 -28.65 -27.56 -13.24
C MET A 120 -29.91 -27.02 -12.56
N GLY A 121 -29.81 -26.03 -11.69
CA GLY A 121 -30.93 -25.42 -10.96
C GLY A 121 -31.70 -26.43 -10.09
N SER A 122 -33.04 -26.39 -10.15
CA SER A 122 -33.89 -27.27 -9.33
C SER A 122 -33.74 -28.78 -9.63
N LYS A 123 -33.28 -29.13 -10.83
CA LYS A 123 -33.00 -30.53 -11.22
C LYS A 123 -31.89 -31.17 -10.39
N ALA A 124 -30.91 -30.36 -9.94
CA ALA A 124 -29.76 -30.83 -9.14
C ALA A 124 -30.19 -31.53 -7.85
N LYS A 125 -31.13 -30.96 -7.11
CA LYS A 125 -31.63 -31.54 -5.84
C LYS A 125 -32.32 -32.88 -6.00
N SER A 126 -33.09 -33.05 -7.08
CA SER A 126 -33.81 -34.32 -7.36
C SER A 126 -32.86 -35.46 -7.71
N VAL A 127 -31.73 -35.15 -8.31
CA VAL A 127 -30.69 -36.11 -8.69
C VAL A 127 -29.89 -36.59 -7.49
N VAL A 128 -29.41 -35.65 -6.69
CA VAL A 128 -28.57 -35.94 -5.49
C VAL A 128 -29.31 -36.92 -4.55
N ASN A 129 -30.61 -36.74 -4.37
CA ASN A 129 -31.42 -37.55 -3.45
C ASN A 129 -31.71 -38.99 -3.97
N LYS A 130 -31.46 -39.27 -5.25
CA LYS A 130 -31.74 -40.57 -5.87
C LYS A 130 -30.52 -41.48 -6.04
N ILE A 131 -29.32 -40.97 -5.73
CA ILE A 131 -28.08 -41.68 -5.99
C ILE A 131 -27.52 -42.22 -4.69
N LYS A 132 -27.24 -43.53 -4.69
CA LYS A 132 -26.52 -44.18 -3.60
C LYS A 132 -25.03 -44.25 -3.92
N LYS A 133 -24.21 -43.46 -3.19
CA LYS A 133 -22.75 -43.60 -3.26
C LYS A 133 -22.32 -44.80 -2.45
N ILE A 134 -21.52 -45.67 -3.08
CA ILE A 134 -20.99 -46.89 -2.45
C ILE A 134 -19.58 -46.62 -1.91
N ASN A 135 -18.70 -46.05 -2.75
CA ASN A 135 -17.31 -45.81 -2.41
C ASN A 135 -16.79 -44.57 -3.17
N GLN A 136 -15.69 -43.98 -2.71
CA GLN A 136 -15.07 -42.83 -3.40
C GLN A 136 -13.55 -42.80 -3.18
N ILE A 137 -12.84 -42.33 -4.20
CA ILE A 137 -11.43 -41.92 -4.07
C ILE A 137 -11.40 -40.41 -4.17
N PRO A 138 -11.06 -39.70 -3.09
CA PRO A 138 -11.06 -38.22 -3.05
C PRO A 138 -10.09 -37.62 -4.07
N PHE A 139 -10.30 -36.32 -4.37
CA PHE A 139 -9.38 -35.55 -5.18
C PHE A 139 -7.97 -35.56 -4.57
N ASN A 140 -6.99 -35.81 -5.43
CA ASN A 140 -5.59 -35.77 -5.09
C ASN A 140 -4.85 -34.82 -6.04
N PRO A 141 -4.12 -33.80 -5.57
CA PRO A 141 -3.41 -32.83 -6.41
C PRO A 141 -2.41 -33.46 -7.38
N SER A 142 -1.75 -34.56 -6.99
CA SER A 142 -0.80 -35.27 -7.88
C SER A 142 -1.51 -36.02 -8.99
N ARG A 143 -2.67 -36.62 -8.71
CA ARG A 143 -3.49 -37.33 -9.72
C ARG A 143 -4.39 -36.38 -10.49
N ARG A 144 -4.68 -35.18 -9.99
CA ARG A 144 -5.57 -34.16 -10.57
C ARG A 144 -6.96 -34.64 -10.92
N ARG A 145 -7.48 -35.71 -10.25
CA ARG A 145 -8.81 -36.28 -10.44
C ARG A 145 -9.37 -36.88 -9.16
N ASN A 146 -10.66 -37.03 -9.14
CA ASN A 146 -11.40 -37.83 -8.16
C ASN A 146 -12.32 -38.82 -8.86
N SER A 147 -12.74 -39.85 -8.14
CA SER A 147 -13.71 -40.82 -8.64
C SER A 147 -14.70 -41.25 -7.56
N VAL A 148 -15.87 -41.68 -8.02
CA VAL A 148 -16.97 -42.13 -7.15
C VAL A 148 -17.61 -43.36 -7.74
N LEU A 149 -17.83 -44.41 -6.95
CA LEU A 149 -18.66 -45.56 -7.28
C LEU A 149 -20.08 -45.29 -6.82
N ILE A 150 -21.00 -45.29 -7.78
CA ILE A 150 -22.43 -45.09 -7.52
C ILE A 150 -23.25 -46.33 -7.84
N GLU A 151 -24.42 -46.43 -7.22
CA GLU A 151 -25.48 -47.36 -7.59
C GLU A 151 -26.69 -46.54 -8.06
N SER A 152 -27.12 -46.82 -9.29
CA SER A 152 -28.28 -46.16 -9.93
C SER A 152 -29.25 -47.22 -10.49
N SER A 153 -30.37 -46.78 -11.04
CA SER A 153 -31.32 -47.64 -11.75
C SER A 153 -30.71 -48.33 -12.97
N TYR A 154 -29.55 -47.86 -13.47
CA TYR A 154 -28.82 -48.41 -14.62
C TYR A 154 -27.69 -49.39 -14.19
N GLY A 155 -27.56 -49.67 -12.89
CA GLY A 155 -26.51 -50.50 -12.33
C GLY A 155 -25.43 -49.67 -11.61
N ARG A 156 -24.28 -50.32 -11.37
CA ARG A 156 -23.12 -49.69 -10.70
C ARG A 156 -22.16 -49.13 -11.73
N GLU A 157 -21.72 -47.91 -11.48
CA GLU A 157 -20.77 -47.20 -12.34
C GLU A 157 -19.70 -46.48 -11.50
N ILE A 158 -18.45 -46.54 -11.96
CA ILE A 158 -17.39 -45.65 -11.54
C ILE A 158 -17.45 -44.41 -12.42
N ILE A 159 -17.53 -43.22 -11.79
CA ILE A 159 -17.44 -41.94 -12.47
C ILE A 159 -16.12 -41.31 -12.08
N VAL A 160 -15.33 -40.91 -13.08
CA VAL A 160 -14.04 -40.20 -12.89
C VAL A 160 -14.17 -38.78 -13.38
N ARG A 161 -13.73 -37.82 -12.58
CA ARG A 161 -13.76 -36.39 -12.90
C ARG A 161 -12.42 -35.73 -12.54
N GLY A 162 -11.88 -34.97 -13.45
CA GLY A 162 -10.60 -34.29 -13.22
C GLY A 162 -10.10 -33.43 -14.37
N ALA A 163 -8.87 -32.99 -14.29
CA ALA A 163 -8.21 -32.29 -15.38
C ALA A 163 -8.19 -33.14 -16.64
N THR A 164 -8.32 -32.52 -17.81
CA THR A 164 -8.40 -33.24 -19.10
C THR A 164 -7.22 -34.18 -19.31
N GLU A 165 -6.01 -33.70 -19.03
CA GLU A 165 -4.77 -34.50 -19.13
C GLU A 165 -4.68 -35.64 -18.10
N ALA A 166 -5.50 -35.61 -17.06
CA ALA A 166 -5.55 -36.66 -16.03
C ALA A 166 -6.67 -37.69 -16.24
N VAL A 167 -7.61 -37.45 -17.14
CA VAL A 167 -8.75 -38.33 -17.39
C VAL A 167 -8.71 -38.92 -18.79
N LEU A 168 -8.46 -38.12 -19.84
CA LEU A 168 -8.51 -38.54 -21.25
C LEU A 168 -7.56 -39.68 -21.59
N PRO A 169 -6.34 -39.81 -21.05
CA PRO A 169 -5.46 -40.94 -21.35
C PRO A 169 -6.03 -42.32 -20.98
N PHE A 170 -7.00 -42.37 -20.08
CA PHE A 170 -7.63 -43.60 -19.60
C PHE A 170 -8.94 -43.93 -20.29
N THR A 171 -9.35 -43.11 -21.27
CA THR A 171 -10.59 -43.34 -22.05
C THR A 171 -10.34 -44.33 -23.21
N GLU A 172 -11.39 -45.08 -23.59
CA GLU A 172 -11.33 -46.04 -24.71
C GLU A 172 -11.02 -45.36 -26.05
N ASN A 173 -11.57 -44.15 -26.26
CA ASN A 173 -11.27 -43.33 -27.42
C ASN A 173 -10.03 -42.47 -27.14
N GLN A 174 -8.96 -42.73 -27.89
CA GLN A 174 -7.78 -41.85 -27.83
C GLN A 174 -8.09 -40.56 -28.61
N TYR A 175 -8.18 -39.45 -27.89
CA TYR A 175 -8.34 -38.12 -28.49
C TYR A 175 -6.94 -37.56 -28.85
N GLY A 176 -6.59 -37.65 -30.15
CA GLY A 176 -5.34 -37.06 -30.66
C GLY A 176 -5.34 -35.52 -30.54
N GLU A 177 -4.16 -34.91 -30.68
CA GLU A 177 -3.95 -33.45 -30.59
C GLU A 177 -4.82 -32.66 -31.60
N ASP A 178 -5.13 -33.24 -32.75
CA ASP A 178 -5.99 -32.66 -33.81
C ASP A 178 -7.49 -32.93 -33.65
N SER A 179 -7.91 -33.55 -32.55
CA SER A 179 -9.32 -33.82 -32.31
C SER A 179 -10.12 -32.53 -32.05
N GLU A 180 -11.42 -32.58 -32.34
CA GLU A 180 -12.33 -31.46 -32.03
C GLU A 180 -12.32 -31.12 -30.54
N LEU A 181 -12.24 -32.13 -29.67
CA LEU A 181 -12.12 -31.96 -28.22
C LEU A 181 -10.82 -31.22 -27.85
N ALA A 182 -9.68 -31.61 -28.42
CA ALA A 182 -8.39 -30.97 -28.13
C ALA A 182 -8.40 -29.49 -28.54
N ARG A 183 -8.90 -29.19 -29.74
CA ARG A 183 -9.06 -27.81 -30.20
C ARG A 183 -10.00 -27.00 -29.30
N TRP A 184 -11.10 -27.60 -28.84
CA TRP A 184 -12.03 -26.93 -27.92
C TRP A 184 -11.40 -26.68 -26.55
N ILE A 185 -10.62 -27.63 -26.00
CA ILE A 185 -9.90 -27.44 -24.73
C ILE A 185 -8.91 -26.27 -24.83
N VAL A 186 -8.14 -26.20 -25.92
CA VAL A 186 -7.21 -25.10 -26.17
C VAL A 186 -7.94 -23.76 -26.25
N ALA A 187 -9.02 -23.68 -27.05
CA ALA A 187 -9.81 -22.47 -27.20
C ALA A 187 -10.44 -21.98 -25.87
N GLU A 188 -10.95 -22.92 -25.06
CA GLU A 188 -11.45 -22.56 -23.72
C GLU A 188 -10.31 -22.08 -22.79
N GLY A 189 -9.12 -22.70 -22.88
CA GLY A 189 -7.92 -22.27 -22.15
C GLY A 189 -7.46 -20.87 -22.55
N GLU A 190 -7.43 -20.55 -23.85
CA GLU A 190 -7.11 -19.20 -24.36
C GLU A 190 -8.08 -18.12 -23.85
N LEU A 191 -9.34 -18.49 -23.57
CA LEU A 191 -10.32 -17.61 -22.93
C LEU A 191 -10.14 -17.48 -21.41
N GLY A 192 -9.16 -18.18 -20.83
CA GLY A 192 -8.89 -18.16 -19.39
C GLY A 192 -9.81 -19.05 -18.56
N ARG A 193 -10.42 -20.05 -19.17
CA ARG A 193 -11.35 -20.97 -18.55
C ARG A 193 -10.68 -22.27 -18.14
N ARG A 194 -11.16 -22.87 -17.05
CA ARG A 194 -10.71 -24.19 -16.59
C ARG A 194 -11.61 -25.26 -17.17
N VAL A 195 -11.03 -26.30 -17.76
CA VAL A 195 -11.78 -27.44 -18.30
C VAL A 195 -11.56 -28.67 -17.43
N ILE A 196 -12.66 -29.34 -17.08
CA ILE A 196 -12.63 -30.68 -16.46
C ILE A 196 -13.30 -31.70 -17.39
N ALA A 197 -12.70 -32.88 -17.47
CA ALA A 197 -13.27 -34.02 -18.20
C ALA A 197 -14.03 -34.95 -17.24
N ILE A 198 -15.05 -35.58 -17.76
CA ILE A 198 -15.90 -36.55 -17.08
C ILE A 198 -15.93 -37.80 -17.89
N ALA A 199 -15.63 -38.93 -17.24
CA ALA A 199 -15.70 -40.27 -17.86
C ALA A 199 -16.33 -41.27 -16.89
N LYS A 200 -16.87 -42.34 -17.42
CA LYS A 200 -17.55 -43.37 -16.64
C LYS A 200 -17.20 -44.77 -17.14
N LYS A 201 -17.41 -45.78 -16.30
CA LYS A 201 -17.43 -47.17 -16.71
C LYS A 201 -18.36 -48.02 -15.83
N ARG A 202 -18.94 -49.08 -16.36
CA ARG A 202 -19.69 -50.07 -15.57
C ARG A 202 -18.76 -50.84 -14.65
N PHE A 203 -19.22 -51.12 -13.44
CA PHE A 203 -18.42 -51.80 -12.43
C PHE A 203 -19.30 -52.67 -11.54
N SER A 204 -18.85 -53.90 -11.24
CA SER A 204 -19.70 -54.90 -10.57
C SER A 204 -19.39 -55.11 -9.09
N LYS A 205 -18.21 -54.63 -8.60
CA LYS A 205 -17.76 -54.82 -7.20
C LYS A 205 -18.19 -53.66 -6.32
N ASP A 206 -18.21 -53.87 -4.99
CA ASP A 206 -18.53 -52.83 -3.99
C ASP A 206 -17.35 -51.94 -3.64
N THR A 207 -16.12 -52.39 -3.92
CA THR A 207 -14.89 -51.65 -3.69
C THR A 207 -14.03 -51.60 -4.94
N TYR A 208 -13.34 -50.49 -5.16
CA TYR A 208 -12.42 -50.29 -6.27
C TYR A 208 -11.15 -49.53 -5.77
N ASN A 209 -10.11 -49.58 -6.57
CA ASN A 209 -8.85 -48.95 -6.31
C ASN A 209 -8.44 -48.00 -7.47
N VAL A 210 -7.27 -47.33 -7.33
CA VAL A 210 -6.79 -46.38 -8.35
C VAL A 210 -6.59 -47.04 -9.71
N SER A 211 -6.12 -48.28 -9.77
CA SER A 211 -5.93 -49.01 -11.06
C SER A 211 -7.25 -49.29 -11.77
N ASP A 212 -8.33 -49.44 -11.02
CA ASP A 212 -9.65 -49.64 -11.60
C ASP A 212 -10.17 -48.40 -12.35
N GLU A 213 -9.80 -47.19 -11.88
CA GLU A 213 -10.18 -45.94 -12.55
C GLU A 213 -9.28 -45.56 -13.73
N GLU A 214 -8.16 -46.24 -13.94
CA GLU A 214 -7.12 -45.93 -14.93
C GLU A 214 -7.23 -46.75 -16.22
N SER A 215 -8.38 -47.33 -16.53
CA SER A 215 -8.55 -48.12 -17.75
C SER A 215 -10.00 -48.20 -18.23
N LYS A 216 -10.18 -48.26 -19.55
CA LYS A 216 -11.46 -48.52 -20.21
C LYS A 216 -12.60 -47.58 -19.76
N LEU A 217 -12.30 -46.29 -19.64
CA LEU A 217 -13.31 -45.29 -19.36
C LEU A 217 -14.01 -44.85 -20.64
N VAL A 218 -15.30 -44.63 -20.57
CA VAL A 218 -16.10 -44.04 -21.64
C VAL A 218 -16.21 -42.54 -21.36
N PHE A 219 -15.75 -41.72 -22.28
CA PHE A 219 -15.85 -40.25 -22.16
C PHE A 219 -17.32 -39.82 -22.24
N VAL A 220 -17.74 -39.00 -21.25
CA VAL A 220 -19.10 -38.46 -21.16
C VAL A 220 -19.15 -37.03 -21.72
N GLY A 221 -18.14 -36.24 -21.39
CA GLY A 221 -18.05 -34.88 -21.84
C GLY A 221 -17.02 -34.07 -21.04
N ALA A 222 -16.84 -32.82 -21.43
CA ALA A 222 -16.03 -31.86 -20.70
C ALA A 222 -16.84 -30.61 -20.39
N ILE A 223 -16.58 -30.03 -19.21
CA ILE A 223 -17.24 -28.79 -18.72
C ILE A 223 -16.19 -27.73 -18.57
N SER A 224 -16.42 -26.53 -19.13
CA SER A 224 -15.59 -25.36 -18.90
C SER A 224 -16.19 -24.46 -17.83
N PHE A 225 -15.29 -23.93 -17.02
CA PHE A 225 -15.61 -23.06 -15.89
C PHE A 225 -14.86 -21.74 -15.99
N GLU A 226 -15.52 -20.67 -15.68
CA GLU A 226 -14.92 -19.33 -15.56
C GLU A 226 -15.11 -18.80 -14.14
N ASP A 227 -14.07 -18.20 -13.62
CA ASP A 227 -14.14 -17.38 -12.41
C ASP A 227 -14.14 -15.92 -12.87
N PRO A 228 -15.29 -15.22 -12.84
CA PRO A 228 -15.41 -13.90 -13.44
C PRO A 228 -14.51 -12.87 -12.78
N ILE A 229 -13.94 -12.00 -13.60
CA ILE A 229 -13.13 -10.88 -13.13
C ILE A 229 -14.06 -9.84 -12.49
N LYS A 230 -13.69 -9.35 -11.29
CA LYS A 230 -14.45 -8.28 -10.62
C LYS A 230 -14.49 -7.01 -11.47
N SER A 231 -15.64 -6.40 -11.57
CA SER A 231 -15.86 -5.20 -12.41
C SER A 231 -14.96 -4.01 -12.06
N THR A 232 -14.46 -3.95 -10.83
CA THR A 232 -13.59 -2.87 -10.32
C THR A 232 -12.11 -3.08 -10.64
N THR A 233 -11.68 -4.32 -10.95
CA THR A 233 -10.27 -4.71 -11.06
C THR A 233 -9.52 -3.93 -12.14
N LYS A 234 -10.04 -3.87 -13.37
CA LYS A 234 -9.37 -3.18 -14.48
C LYS A 234 -9.11 -1.71 -14.16
N ARG A 235 -10.09 -1.03 -13.56
CA ARG A 235 -9.96 0.38 -13.16
C ARG A 235 -8.98 0.56 -12.00
N ALA A 236 -8.94 -0.38 -11.07
CA ALA A 236 -7.99 -0.35 -9.96
C ALA A 236 -6.54 -0.51 -10.45
N ILE A 237 -6.29 -1.44 -11.37
CA ILE A 237 -4.96 -1.66 -11.98
C ILE A 237 -4.52 -0.42 -12.78
N GLN A 238 -5.42 0.17 -13.55
CA GLN A 238 -5.12 1.42 -14.27
C GLN A 238 -4.72 2.54 -13.29
N LYS A 239 -5.48 2.70 -12.21
CA LYS A 239 -5.17 3.70 -11.17
C LYS A 239 -3.84 3.40 -10.45
N ALA A 240 -3.52 2.12 -10.19
CA ALA A 240 -2.22 1.71 -9.65
C ALA A 240 -1.07 2.13 -10.58
N ARG A 241 -1.22 1.87 -11.88
CA ARG A 241 -0.25 2.30 -12.92
C ARG A 241 -0.09 3.82 -12.96
N GLU A 242 -1.18 4.60 -12.87
CA GLU A 242 -1.13 6.07 -12.76
C GLU A 242 -0.36 6.54 -11.52
N LEU A 243 -0.36 5.75 -10.46
CA LEU A 243 0.43 5.97 -9.26
C LEU A 243 1.86 5.40 -9.36
N GLY A 244 2.31 4.92 -10.53
CA GLY A 244 3.63 4.33 -10.71
C GLY A 244 3.81 3.00 -9.97
N VAL A 245 2.71 2.25 -9.74
CA VAL A 245 2.74 0.92 -9.13
C VAL A 245 2.51 -0.13 -10.20
N THR A 246 3.47 -1.03 -10.36
CA THR A 246 3.35 -2.19 -11.24
C THR A 246 2.60 -3.31 -10.52
N THR A 247 1.52 -3.81 -11.13
CA THR A 247 0.79 -4.97 -10.59
C THR A 247 1.30 -6.25 -11.24
N LYS A 248 1.62 -7.27 -10.42
CA LYS A 248 2.06 -8.60 -10.88
C LYS A 248 1.13 -9.68 -10.36
N ILE A 249 0.77 -10.62 -11.24
CA ILE A 249 -0.05 -11.80 -10.89
C ILE A 249 0.89 -12.95 -10.55
N ILE A 250 0.67 -13.60 -9.40
CA ILE A 250 1.41 -14.79 -8.96
C ILE A 250 0.38 -15.86 -8.59
N THR A 251 0.22 -16.86 -9.42
CA THR A 251 -0.85 -17.87 -9.25
C THR A 251 -0.36 -19.31 -9.43
N GLY A 252 -1.05 -20.24 -8.78
CA GLY A 252 -0.90 -21.68 -9.04
C GLY A 252 -1.60 -22.20 -10.31
N ASP A 253 -2.38 -21.35 -10.99
CA ASP A 253 -3.10 -21.72 -12.22
C ASP A 253 -2.14 -21.99 -13.40
N SER A 254 -2.68 -22.57 -14.48
CA SER A 254 -1.92 -22.79 -15.71
C SER A 254 -1.54 -21.47 -16.39
N ALA A 255 -0.51 -21.52 -17.24
CA ALA A 255 0.01 -20.33 -17.93
C ALA A 255 -1.06 -19.69 -18.81
N GLU A 256 -1.83 -20.51 -19.52
CA GLU A 256 -2.90 -20.08 -20.44
C GLU A 256 -3.98 -19.30 -19.68
N VAL A 257 -4.44 -19.83 -18.56
CA VAL A 257 -5.47 -19.19 -17.72
C VAL A 257 -4.93 -17.89 -17.09
N ALA A 258 -3.69 -17.91 -16.59
CA ALA A 258 -3.10 -16.75 -15.94
C ALA A 258 -2.88 -15.59 -16.92
N VAL A 259 -2.34 -15.87 -18.11
CA VAL A 259 -2.08 -14.82 -19.11
C VAL A 259 -3.37 -14.29 -19.71
N ALA A 260 -4.39 -15.14 -19.96
CA ALA A 260 -5.68 -14.69 -20.46
C ALA A 260 -6.37 -13.71 -19.50
N VAL A 261 -6.31 -13.97 -18.19
CA VAL A 261 -6.78 -13.02 -17.16
C VAL A 261 -5.93 -11.76 -17.19
N GLY A 262 -4.60 -11.88 -17.26
CA GLY A 262 -3.66 -10.75 -17.37
C GLY A 262 -3.97 -9.82 -18.55
N MET A 263 -4.26 -10.38 -19.70
CA MET A 263 -4.66 -9.63 -20.91
C MET A 263 -6.01 -8.93 -20.74
N LYS A 264 -7.03 -9.61 -20.20
CA LYS A 264 -8.37 -9.03 -19.94
C LYS A 264 -8.30 -7.79 -19.03
N ILE A 265 -7.38 -7.76 -18.08
CA ILE A 265 -7.23 -6.63 -17.12
C ILE A 265 -6.11 -5.65 -17.48
N GLY A 266 -5.37 -5.90 -18.56
CA GLY A 266 -4.34 -5.01 -19.09
C GLY A 266 -2.98 -5.08 -18.37
N ILE A 267 -2.66 -6.21 -17.75
CA ILE A 267 -1.35 -6.50 -17.13
C ILE A 267 -0.39 -7.14 -18.15
N ALA A 268 -0.91 -7.93 -19.10
CA ALA A 268 -0.18 -8.51 -20.21
C ALA A 268 -0.76 -8.01 -21.53
N GLU A 269 0.07 -7.94 -22.58
CA GLU A 269 -0.33 -7.51 -23.92
C GLU A 269 -0.53 -8.70 -24.86
N ASN A 270 0.21 -9.78 -24.63
CA ASN A 270 0.16 -10.99 -25.45
C ASN A 270 0.36 -12.26 -24.61
N THR A 271 0.10 -13.41 -25.23
CA THR A 271 0.18 -14.73 -24.57
C THR A 271 1.58 -15.16 -24.18
N GLY A 272 2.63 -14.55 -24.74
CA GLY A 272 4.03 -14.83 -24.40
C GLY A 272 4.52 -14.13 -23.11
N GLU A 273 3.71 -13.26 -22.51
CA GLU A 273 4.09 -12.50 -21.30
C GLU A 273 3.78 -13.24 -20.01
N VAL A 274 4.02 -14.55 -20.01
CA VAL A 274 3.87 -15.41 -18.83
C VAL A 274 5.06 -16.35 -18.71
N ILE A 275 5.46 -16.64 -17.46
CA ILE A 275 6.46 -17.67 -17.15
C ILE A 275 5.93 -18.57 -16.03
N THR A 276 6.27 -19.87 -16.08
CA THR A 276 5.94 -20.79 -14.98
C THR A 276 7.00 -20.71 -13.88
N GLY A 277 6.61 -21.04 -12.64
CA GLY A 277 7.55 -21.09 -11.53
C GLY A 277 8.73 -22.02 -11.79
N GLU A 278 8.49 -23.19 -12.40
CA GLU A 278 9.54 -24.14 -12.74
C GLU A 278 10.55 -23.54 -13.73
N MET A 279 10.08 -22.93 -14.83
CA MET A 279 10.94 -22.28 -15.81
C MET A 279 11.75 -21.11 -15.20
N LEU A 280 11.10 -20.27 -14.40
CA LEU A 280 11.76 -19.13 -13.77
C LEU A 280 12.93 -19.58 -12.88
N PHE A 281 12.69 -20.55 -12.00
CA PHE A 281 13.70 -21.00 -11.03
C PHE A 281 14.73 -21.98 -11.60
N SER A 282 14.57 -22.42 -12.87
CA SER A 282 15.62 -23.12 -13.63
C SER A 282 16.68 -22.18 -14.25
N LEU A 283 16.38 -20.87 -14.34
CA LEU A 283 17.30 -19.87 -14.89
C LEU A 283 18.41 -19.51 -13.89
N LEU A 284 19.51 -18.94 -14.38
CA LEU A 284 20.55 -18.35 -13.54
C LEU A 284 20.01 -17.14 -12.76
N LYS A 285 20.54 -16.88 -11.57
CA LYS A 285 20.02 -15.82 -10.67
C LYS A 285 19.93 -14.44 -11.33
N ASN A 286 20.88 -14.07 -12.16
CA ASN A 286 20.86 -12.80 -12.89
C ASN A 286 19.75 -12.76 -13.95
N GLU A 287 19.51 -13.87 -14.65
CA GLU A 287 18.42 -14.00 -15.63
C GLU A 287 17.06 -13.94 -14.94
N GLN A 288 16.93 -14.60 -13.77
CA GLN A 288 15.71 -14.50 -12.95
C GLN A 288 15.36 -13.04 -12.67
N LYS A 289 16.34 -12.21 -12.25
CA LYS A 289 16.13 -10.78 -11.96
C LYS A 289 15.62 -10.01 -13.18
N GLU A 290 16.19 -10.23 -14.34
CA GLU A 290 15.75 -9.56 -15.57
C GLU A 290 14.34 -10.00 -15.98
N VAL A 291 14.04 -11.30 -15.87
CA VAL A 291 12.71 -11.83 -16.17
C VAL A 291 11.64 -11.29 -15.22
N VAL A 292 11.91 -11.24 -13.91
CA VAL A 292 10.92 -10.74 -12.94
C VAL A 292 10.69 -9.23 -13.04
N LYS A 293 11.67 -8.46 -13.55
CA LYS A 293 11.46 -7.05 -13.89
C LYS A 293 10.51 -6.89 -15.07
N LYS A 294 10.73 -7.68 -16.12
CA LYS A 294 10.04 -7.56 -17.41
C LYS A 294 8.63 -8.15 -17.39
N LEU A 295 8.45 -9.35 -16.84
CA LEU A 295 7.18 -10.06 -16.87
C LEU A 295 6.31 -9.72 -15.66
N ASN A 296 4.99 -9.72 -15.88
CA ASN A 296 4.00 -9.40 -14.85
C ASN A 296 3.05 -10.56 -14.52
N VAL A 297 3.17 -11.71 -15.20
CA VAL A 297 2.34 -12.89 -14.97
C VAL A 297 3.22 -14.11 -14.70
N PHE A 298 3.03 -14.69 -13.49
CA PHE A 298 3.76 -15.88 -13.03
C PHE A 298 2.76 -16.98 -12.72
N ALA A 299 2.83 -18.07 -13.47
CA ALA A 299 1.89 -19.19 -13.44
C ALA A 299 2.50 -20.45 -12.83
N ARG A 300 1.67 -21.39 -12.37
CA ARG A 300 2.10 -22.68 -11.74
C ARG A 300 3.18 -22.46 -10.65
N VAL A 301 3.02 -21.41 -9.87
CA VAL A 301 3.97 -21.04 -8.80
C VAL A 301 3.59 -21.75 -7.50
N SER A 302 4.53 -22.53 -6.95
CA SER A 302 4.36 -23.18 -5.64
C SER A 302 4.44 -22.16 -4.49
N PRO A 303 3.99 -22.49 -3.27
CA PRO A 303 4.11 -21.61 -2.10
C PRO A 303 5.54 -21.16 -1.81
N GLU A 304 6.51 -22.06 -1.91
CA GLU A 304 7.93 -21.77 -1.74
C GLU A 304 8.45 -20.83 -2.85
N GLN A 305 8.05 -21.09 -4.08
CA GLN A 305 8.40 -20.24 -5.21
C GLN A 305 7.76 -18.84 -5.11
N LYS A 306 6.53 -18.70 -4.57
CA LYS A 306 5.92 -17.40 -4.27
C LYS A 306 6.81 -16.59 -3.32
N HIS A 307 7.26 -17.21 -2.22
CA HIS A 307 8.16 -16.59 -1.26
C HIS A 307 9.47 -16.13 -1.90
N ASN A 308 10.12 -17.00 -2.68
CA ASN A 308 11.38 -16.70 -3.34
C ASN A 308 11.24 -15.59 -4.38
N LEU A 309 10.12 -15.57 -5.12
CA LEU A 309 9.79 -14.51 -6.07
C LEU A 309 9.63 -13.13 -5.40
N ILE A 310 8.92 -13.08 -4.27
CA ILE A 310 8.79 -11.84 -3.49
C ILE A 310 10.16 -11.36 -3.02
N LYS A 311 11.01 -12.23 -2.47
CA LYS A 311 12.37 -11.87 -2.06
C LYS A 311 13.24 -11.37 -3.21
N LEU A 312 13.13 -12.01 -4.37
CA LEU A 312 13.87 -11.59 -5.56
C LEU A 312 13.46 -10.18 -6.03
N LEU A 313 12.17 -9.88 -5.97
CA LEU A 313 11.67 -8.54 -6.30
C LEU A 313 12.09 -7.49 -5.27
N GLN A 314 12.19 -7.85 -3.99
CA GLN A 314 12.59 -6.95 -2.90
C GLN A 314 14.09 -6.57 -2.94
N GLU A 315 14.91 -7.23 -3.74
CA GLU A 315 16.30 -6.81 -3.92
C GLU A 315 16.37 -5.39 -4.56
N ASP A 316 15.35 -5.00 -5.36
CA ASP A 316 15.35 -3.73 -6.10
C ASP A 316 14.09 -2.87 -5.85
N TYR A 317 13.03 -3.42 -5.26
CA TYR A 317 11.72 -2.75 -5.15
C TYR A 317 11.06 -2.92 -3.79
N GLU A 318 10.25 -1.94 -3.41
CA GLU A 318 9.28 -2.09 -2.31
C GLU A 318 8.05 -2.86 -2.79
N VAL A 319 7.82 -4.03 -2.17
CA VAL A 319 6.81 -5.00 -2.62
C VAL A 319 5.69 -5.14 -1.63
N GLY A 320 4.45 -4.92 -2.08
CA GLY A 320 3.24 -5.34 -1.38
C GLY A 320 2.74 -6.69 -1.93
N PHE A 321 2.23 -7.55 -1.06
CA PHE A 321 1.64 -8.82 -1.45
C PHE A 321 0.23 -8.97 -0.90
N LEU A 322 -0.72 -9.28 -1.80
CA LEU A 322 -2.11 -9.59 -1.46
C LEU A 322 -2.37 -11.08 -1.68
N GLY A 323 -2.68 -11.79 -0.60
CA GLY A 323 -2.97 -13.23 -0.60
C GLY A 323 -4.18 -13.58 0.26
N GLU A 324 -4.68 -14.82 0.16
CA GLU A 324 -5.86 -15.30 0.87
C GLU A 324 -5.62 -16.63 1.61
N GLY A 325 -4.78 -17.50 1.05
CA GLY A 325 -4.63 -18.89 1.47
C GLY A 325 -3.53 -19.12 2.50
N ILE A 326 -3.61 -20.26 3.20
CA ILE A 326 -2.53 -20.76 4.06
C ILE A 326 -1.21 -20.86 3.29
N ASN A 327 -1.30 -21.20 2.01
CA ASN A 327 -0.15 -21.34 1.11
C ASN A 327 0.58 -20.02 0.84
N ASP A 328 -0.06 -18.89 1.11
CA ASP A 328 0.50 -17.56 0.92
C ASP A 328 1.26 -17.03 2.15
N GLY A 329 1.14 -17.70 3.30
CA GLY A 329 1.76 -17.28 4.56
C GLY A 329 3.25 -16.92 4.46
N PRO A 330 4.12 -17.77 3.85
CA PRO A 330 5.53 -17.44 3.64
C PRO A 330 5.77 -16.20 2.76
N ALA A 331 4.97 -16.00 1.71
CA ALA A 331 5.06 -14.85 0.81
C ALA A 331 4.57 -13.56 1.51
N LEU A 332 3.47 -13.65 2.28
CA LEU A 332 2.96 -12.54 3.11
C LEU A 332 4.03 -12.08 4.11
N LYS A 333 4.67 -13.01 4.82
CA LYS A 333 5.72 -12.68 5.78
C LYS A 333 6.97 -12.06 5.13
N ALA A 334 7.26 -12.40 3.88
CA ALA A 334 8.39 -11.84 3.15
C ALA A 334 8.11 -10.44 2.60
N ALA A 335 6.87 -10.11 2.29
CA ALA A 335 6.51 -8.83 1.69
C ALA A 335 6.78 -7.64 2.63
N GLY A 336 7.10 -6.47 2.07
CA GLY A 336 7.23 -5.21 2.82
C GLY A 336 5.89 -4.78 3.43
N VAL A 337 4.79 -5.01 2.68
CA VAL A 337 3.41 -4.86 3.18
C VAL A 337 2.60 -6.10 2.86
N SER A 338 2.12 -6.75 3.89
CA SER A 338 1.28 -7.94 3.78
C SER A 338 -0.21 -7.58 3.90
N ILE A 339 -0.99 -7.98 2.89
CA ILE A 339 -2.40 -7.65 2.77
C ILE A 339 -3.19 -8.94 2.61
N VAL A 340 -4.29 -9.09 3.35
CA VAL A 340 -5.20 -10.23 3.21
C VAL A 340 -6.65 -9.77 3.19
N VAL A 341 -7.53 -10.66 2.76
CA VAL A 341 -8.98 -10.49 2.86
C VAL A 341 -9.53 -11.07 4.16
N ASP A 342 -10.73 -10.68 4.56
CA ASP A 342 -11.33 -11.08 5.86
C ASP A 342 -11.63 -12.58 5.98
N ASN A 343 -11.90 -13.27 4.86
CA ASN A 343 -12.10 -14.72 4.81
C ASN A 343 -10.80 -15.53 4.61
N ALA A 344 -9.64 -14.86 4.65
CA ALA A 344 -8.35 -15.55 4.62
C ALA A 344 -8.17 -16.47 5.85
N SER A 345 -7.29 -17.45 5.72
CA SER A 345 -6.97 -18.34 6.83
C SER A 345 -6.50 -17.57 8.07
N ASP A 346 -6.75 -18.11 9.26
CA ASP A 346 -6.35 -17.48 10.53
C ASP A 346 -4.83 -17.23 10.55
N VAL A 347 -4.03 -18.17 10.04
CA VAL A 347 -2.57 -18.03 9.93
C VAL A 347 -2.20 -16.83 9.03
N SER A 348 -2.85 -16.68 7.87
CA SER A 348 -2.60 -15.55 6.97
C SER A 348 -3.04 -14.22 7.58
N ARG A 349 -4.19 -14.23 8.29
CA ARG A 349 -4.69 -13.04 9.00
C ARG A 349 -3.78 -12.62 10.15
N GLU A 350 -3.12 -13.58 10.81
CA GLU A 350 -2.20 -13.28 11.92
C GLU A 350 -0.95 -12.56 11.44
N VAL A 351 -0.36 -12.99 10.33
CA VAL A 351 0.87 -12.40 9.77
C VAL A 351 0.64 -11.13 8.96
N ALA A 352 -0.60 -10.83 8.60
CA ALA A 352 -0.93 -9.68 7.77
C ALA A 352 -0.83 -8.35 8.52
N ASP A 353 -0.33 -7.33 7.84
CA ASP A 353 -0.34 -5.92 8.30
C ASP A 353 -1.70 -5.26 8.11
N ILE A 354 -2.40 -5.63 7.03
CA ILE A 354 -3.65 -5.02 6.58
C ILE A 354 -4.67 -6.11 6.24
N ILE A 355 -5.91 -5.94 6.71
CA ILE A 355 -7.02 -6.84 6.41
C ILE A 355 -8.11 -6.05 5.67
N LEU A 356 -8.53 -6.56 4.50
CA LEU A 356 -9.60 -6.00 3.70
C LEU A 356 -10.93 -6.67 4.04
N LEU A 357 -11.89 -5.91 4.55
CA LEU A 357 -13.27 -6.37 4.76
C LEU A 357 -14.10 -6.33 3.47
N LYS A 358 -13.56 -5.80 2.41
CA LYS A 358 -14.08 -5.86 1.04
C LYS A 358 -13.00 -6.40 0.14
N HIS A 359 -13.31 -7.44 -0.60
CA HIS A 359 -12.42 -8.08 -1.57
C HIS A 359 -12.32 -7.23 -2.84
N ASP A 360 -11.73 -6.03 -2.73
CA ASP A 360 -11.65 -5.07 -3.83
C ASP A 360 -10.26 -4.42 -3.90
N LEU A 361 -9.55 -4.69 -4.97
CA LEU A 361 -8.22 -4.14 -5.25
C LEU A 361 -8.20 -2.60 -5.24
N LYS A 362 -9.33 -1.96 -5.60
CA LYS A 362 -9.49 -0.50 -5.56
C LYS A 362 -9.17 0.07 -4.17
N VAL A 363 -9.54 -0.64 -3.12
CA VAL A 363 -9.34 -0.17 -1.74
C VAL A 363 -7.85 -0.13 -1.39
N ILE A 364 -7.05 -1.07 -1.90
CA ILE A 364 -5.59 -1.09 -1.73
C ILE A 364 -4.98 0.12 -2.46
N VAL A 365 -5.37 0.35 -3.70
CA VAL A 365 -4.87 1.49 -4.49
C VAL A 365 -5.23 2.83 -3.82
N ASP A 366 -6.40 2.93 -3.24
CA ASP A 366 -6.78 4.10 -2.42
C ASP A 366 -5.93 4.19 -1.13
N GLY A 367 -5.53 3.04 -0.56
CA GLY A 367 -4.60 2.95 0.56
C GLY A 367 -3.21 3.47 0.22
N ILE A 368 -2.67 3.08 -0.93
CA ILE A 368 -1.39 3.58 -1.46
C ILE A 368 -1.44 5.11 -1.60
N GLU A 369 -2.52 5.65 -2.16
CA GLU A 369 -2.71 7.10 -2.28
C GLU A 369 -2.71 7.80 -0.91
N GLN A 370 -3.39 7.22 0.10
CA GLN A 370 -3.39 7.79 1.46
C GLN A 370 -2.03 7.67 2.14
N GLY A 371 -1.33 6.54 2.00
CA GLY A 371 0.03 6.35 2.52
C GLY A 371 0.99 7.41 1.98
N ARG A 372 0.94 7.70 0.68
CA ARG A 372 1.75 8.75 0.06
C ARG A 372 1.46 10.15 0.59
N LYS A 373 0.18 10.48 0.83
CA LYS A 373 -0.20 11.76 1.44
C LYS A 373 0.38 11.91 2.84
N ILE A 374 0.30 10.85 3.65
CA ILE A 374 0.85 10.82 5.00
C ILE A 374 2.36 10.98 4.96
N PHE A 375 3.05 10.20 4.12
CA PHE A 375 4.49 10.29 3.94
C PHE A 375 4.95 11.71 3.60
N ILE A 376 4.27 12.37 2.65
CA ILE A 376 4.59 13.74 2.23
C ILE A 376 4.38 14.72 3.38
N ASN A 377 3.27 14.61 4.12
CA ASN A 377 2.98 15.48 5.24
C ASN A 377 4.00 15.31 6.38
N VAL A 378 4.35 14.08 6.73
CA VAL A 378 5.40 13.79 7.72
C VAL A 378 6.75 14.35 7.26
N THR A 379 7.13 14.13 6.00
CA THR A 379 8.38 14.66 5.44
C THR A 379 8.38 16.20 5.45
N ASN A 380 7.28 16.85 5.12
CA ASN A 380 7.16 18.29 5.15
C ASN A 380 7.27 18.83 6.58
N TYR A 381 6.66 18.16 7.57
CA TYR A 381 6.84 18.48 8.98
C TYR A 381 8.33 18.41 9.38
N VAL A 382 9.00 17.30 9.05
CA VAL A 382 10.43 17.12 9.38
C VAL A 382 11.28 18.22 8.73
N LYS A 383 11.03 18.56 7.46
CA LYS A 383 11.73 19.64 6.76
C LYS A 383 11.49 21.00 7.42
N ALA A 384 10.24 21.32 7.81
CA ALA A 384 9.91 22.58 8.45
C ALA A 384 10.61 22.72 9.81
N THR A 385 10.46 21.71 10.66
CA THR A 385 11.01 21.72 12.02
C THR A 385 12.54 21.76 12.02
N LEU A 386 13.21 20.93 11.21
CA LEU A 386 14.67 20.93 11.14
C LEU A 386 15.21 22.26 10.61
N ALA A 387 14.61 22.83 9.56
CA ALA A 387 15.07 24.10 9.00
C ALA A 387 14.89 25.26 10.00
N SER A 388 13.77 25.31 10.72
CA SER A 388 13.49 26.29 11.75
C SER A 388 14.44 26.14 12.94
N ASN A 389 14.55 24.96 13.51
CA ASN A 389 15.38 24.68 14.67
C ASN A 389 16.86 24.95 14.38
N PHE A 390 17.38 24.58 13.22
CA PHE A 390 18.76 24.88 12.82
C PHE A 390 18.98 26.39 12.70
N GLY A 391 18.04 27.13 12.10
CA GLY A 391 18.11 28.59 11.99
C GLY A 391 18.19 29.26 13.33
N ASN A 392 17.24 28.98 14.20
CA ASN A 392 17.19 29.56 15.56
C ASN A 392 18.43 29.18 16.38
N PHE A 393 18.85 27.91 16.33
CA PHE A 393 20.04 27.46 17.06
C PHE A 393 21.30 28.20 16.62
N TYR A 394 21.57 28.28 15.31
CA TYR A 394 22.76 28.97 14.81
C TYR A 394 22.73 30.45 15.17
N ALA A 395 21.58 31.11 14.98
CA ALA A 395 21.45 32.54 15.34
C ALA A 395 21.69 32.79 16.82
N MET A 396 21.03 32.04 17.71
CA MET A 396 21.19 32.18 19.16
C MET A 396 22.61 31.87 19.61
N ALA A 397 23.22 30.79 19.10
CA ALA A 397 24.58 30.40 19.46
C ALA A 397 25.60 31.50 19.08
N PHE A 398 25.52 32.04 17.87
CA PHE A 398 26.44 33.10 17.42
C PHE A 398 26.19 34.44 18.14
N VAL A 399 24.93 34.86 18.30
CA VAL A 399 24.58 36.12 18.95
C VAL A 399 25.04 36.12 20.41
N THR A 400 24.94 34.99 21.12
CA THR A 400 25.43 34.86 22.50
C THR A 400 26.93 35.14 22.63
N LEU A 401 27.74 34.97 21.58
CA LEU A 401 29.15 35.32 21.59
C LEU A 401 29.41 36.82 21.46
N ILE A 402 28.43 37.59 20.96
CA ILE A 402 28.58 39.00 20.60
C ILE A 402 28.03 39.93 21.69
N ILE A 403 26.90 39.55 22.32
CA ILE A 403 26.23 40.40 23.34
C ILE A 403 26.51 39.92 24.76
N ASP A 404 26.36 40.81 25.74
CA ASP A 404 26.63 40.56 27.18
C ASP A 404 25.35 40.20 27.97
N TYR A 405 24.24 39.95 27.29
CA TYR A 405 22.99 39.45 27.85
C TYR A 405 22.45 38.27 27.03
N LEU A 406 21.49 37.52 27.57
CA LEU A 406 20.90 36.39 26.84
C LEU A 406 20.09 36.91 25.64
N PRO A 407 20.28 36.37 24.45
CA PRO A 407 19.54 36.78 23.24
C PRO A 407 18.03 36.62 23.39
N MET A 408 17.61 35.63 24.17
CA MET A 408 16.22 35.31 24.52
C MET A 408 16.20 34.65 25.90
N LEU A 409 15.18 34.91 26.70
CA LEU A 409 15.03 34.24 27.99
C LEU A 409 14.57 32.79 27.81
N PRO A 410 14.96 31.83 28.67
CA PRO A 410 14.50 30.43 28.56
C PRO A 410 12.99 30.27 28.44
N ILE A 411 12.21 31.06 29.23
CA ILE A 411 10.75 31.04 29.17
C ILE A 411 10.21 31.56 27.83
N GLN A 412 10.90 32.45 27.17
CA GLN A 412 10.54 32.94 25.83
C GLN A 412 10.82 31.88 24.76
N ILE A 413 11.93 31.13 24.87
CA ILE A 413 12.24 29.98 23.98
C ILE A 413 11.15 28.94 24.08
N LEU A 414 10.71 28.60 25.30
CA LEU A 414 9.60 27.66 25.50
C LEU A 414 8.28 28.17 24.89
N LEU A 415 8.02 29.48 24.96
CA LEU A 415 6.84 30.09 24.36
C LEU A 415 6.91 30.08 22.82
N VAL A 416 8.10 30.28 22.23
CA VAL A 416 8.33 30.15 20.78
C VAL A 416 7.96 28.74 20.33
N ASN A 417 8.55 27.72 20.97
CA ASN A 417 8.27 26.33 20.62
C ASN A 417 6.77 26.00 20.77
N LEU A 418 6.13 26.42 21.87
CA LEU A 418 4.72 26.20 22.09
C LEU A 418 3.83 26.78 20.97
N LEU A 419 4.10 28.05 20.58
CA LEU A 419 3.28 28.73 19.55
C LEU A 419 3.58 28.29 18.12
N SER A 420 4.77 27.74 17.83
CA SER A 420 5.12 27.24 16.52
C SER A 420 4.75 25.75 16.33
N ASP A 421 4.88 24.92 17.37
CA ASP A 421 4.64 23.49 17.29
C ASP A 421 3.18 23.14 16.98
N PHE A 422 2.21 23.83 17.59
CA PHE A 422 0.79 23.56 17.33
C PHE A 422 0.38 23.75 15.86
N PRO A 423 0.75 24.86 15.18
CA PRO A 423 0.56 25.00 13.74
C PRO A 423 1.32 23.94 12.93
N MET A 424 2.55 23.60 13.32
CA MET A 424 3.34 22.56 12.65
C MET A 424 2.69 21.18 12.74
N LEU A 425 2.09 20.81 13.88
CA LEU A 425 1.30 19.58 14.04
C LEU A 425 0.17 19.49 13.00
N SER A 426 -0.40 20.61 12.60
CA SER A 426 -1.51 20.64 11.61
C SER A 426 -1.08 20.22 10.20
N ILE A 427 0.22 20.19 9.90
CA ILE A 427 0.75 19.65 8.61
C ILE A 427 0.28 18.21 8.41
N ALA A 428 0.13 17.42 9.48
CA ALA A 428 -0.42 16.07 9.42
C ALA A 428 -1.78 15.98 8.71
N THR A 429 -2.55 17.06 8.73
CA THR A 429 -3.89 17.12 8.11
C THR A 429 -3.89 17.81 6.75
N ASP A 430 -2.74 18.29 6.28
CA ASP A 430 -2.69 19.13 5.09
C ASP A 430 -3.05 18.41 3.80
N ASN A 431 -3.52 19.19 2.82
CA ASN A 431 -3.87 18.70 1.49
C ASN A 431 -2.64 18.63 0.62
N VAL A 432 -2.41 17.46 0.01
CA VAL A 432 -1.26 17.21 -0.86
C VAL A 432 -1.65 17.34 -2.32
N ASP A 433 -0.83 17.99 -3.13
CA ASP A 433 -1.05 18.10 -4.57
C ASP A 433 -0.96 16.73 -5.24
N ARG A 434 -1.90 16.47 -6.19
CA ARG A 434 -1.98 15.20 -6.92
C ARG A 434 -0.66 14.83 -7.60
N LYS A 435 0.07 15.79 -8.14
CA LYS A 435 1.37 15.54 -8.78
C LYS A 435 2.39 14.90 -7.83
N ASN A 436 2.34 15.26 -6.56
CA ASN A 436 3.29 14.78 -5.57
C ASN A 436 3.02 13.33 -5.13
N ILE A 437 1.83 12.79 -5.39
CA ILE A 437 1.46 11.41 -5.01
C ILE A 437 1.58 10.40 -6.17
N LEU A 438 1.92 10.84 -7.39
CA LEU A 438 1.96 9.94 -8.56
C LEU A 438 3.09 8.91 -8.51
N ASN A 439 4.19 9.22 -7.83
CA ASN A 439 5.34 8.31 -7.74
C ASN A 439 5.50 7.74 -6.34
N PRO A 440 6.04 6.52 -6.20
CA PRO A 440 6.44 5.93 -4.93
C PRO A 440 7.31 6.90 -4.12
N LYS A 441 7.21 6.83 -2.80
CA LYS A 441 7.92 7.72 -1.88
C LYS A 441 8.90 6.93 -1.03
N SER A 442 10.12 7.46 -0.95
CA SER A 442 11.17 7.00 -0.05
C SER A 442 11.84 8.19 0.60
N TYR A 443 12.46 8.00 1.76
CA TYR A 443 13.23 9.04 2.41
C TYR A 443 14.57 9.24 1.71
N ASP A 444 14.76 10.41 1.11
CA ASP A 444 16.07 10.88 0.68
C ASP A 444 16.70 11.70 1.81
N ILE A 445 17.52 11.03 2.62
CA ILE A 445 18.19 11.64 3.78
C ILE A 445 19.14 12.77 3.32
N LYS A 446 19.77 12.65 2.15
CA LYS A 446 20.66 13.69 1.62
C LYS A 446 19.86 14.93 1.24
N GLU A 447 18.77 14.77 0.45
CA GLU A 447 17.88 15.89 0.12
C GLU A 447 17.40 16.57 1.40
N LEU A 448 16.99 15.78 2.41
CA LEU A 448 16.48 16.30 3.67
C LEU A 448 17.53 17.16 4.39
N ILE A 449 18.73 16.62 4.63
CA ILE A 449 19.80 17.32 5.37
C ILE A 449 20.24 18.59 4.63
N TYR A 450 20.55 18.48 3.35
CA TYR A 450 21.04 19.63 2.59
C TYR A 450 19.99 20.75 2.48
N LEU A 451 18.75 20.41 2.14
CA LEU A 451 17.68 21.39 2.01
C LEU A 451 17.41 22.10 3.35
N THR A 452 17.28 21.34 4.45
CA THR A 452 16.99 21.91 5.77
C THR A 452 18.15 22.77 6.28
N THR A 453 19.40 22.38 6.03
CA THR A 453 20.58 23.19 6.36
C THR A 453 20.59 24.50 5.59
N ILE A 454 20.35 24.47 4.28
CA ILE A 454 20.32 25.69 3.45
C ILE A 454 19.19 26.62 3.87
N LEU A 455 17.99 26.09 4.13
CA LEU A 455 16.86 26.88 4.61
C LEU A 455 17.10 27.42 6.03
N GLY A 456 17.76 26.65 6.89
CA GLY A 456 18.19 27.09 8.23
C GLY A 456 19.20 28.24 8.16
N LEU A 457 20.16 28.19 7.23
CA LEU A 457 21.08 29.32 7.00
C LEU A 457 20.36 30.58 6.52
N VAL A 458 19.34 30.44 5.65
CA VAL A 458 18.49 31.59 5.28
C VAL A 458 17.80 32.14 6.51
N SER A 459 17.22 31.30 7.38
CA SER A 459 16.61 31.75 8.65
C SER A 459 17.63 32.52 9.51
N THR A 460 18.83 31.96 9.70
CA THR A 460 19.90 32.57 10.47
C THR A 460 20.25 33.98 9.96
N VAL A 461 20.30 34.20 8.65
CA VAL A 461 20.58 35.53 8.07
C VAL A 461 19.49 36.54 8.48
N PHE A 462 18.23 36.15 8.47
CA PHE A 462 17.12 37.02 8.88
C PHE A 462 17.07 37.23 10.38
N ASP A 463 17.45 36.24 11.18
CA ASP A 463 17.63 36.38 12.63
C ASP A 463 18.74 37.40 12.95
N PHE A 464 19.87 37.35 12.23
CA PHE A 464 20.93 38.39 12.36
C PHE A 464 20.43 39.76 11.92
N ALA A 465 19.59 39.86 10.91
CA ALA A 465 18.99 41.14 10.52
C ALA A 465 18.11 41.69 11.63
N MET A 466 17.26 40.85 12.26
CA MET A 466 16.48 41.24 13.44
C MET A 466 17.36 41.66 14.60
N PHE A 467 18.41 40.90 14.92
CA PHE A 467 19.37 41.24 15.93
C PHE A 467 20.02 42.61 15.65
N ARG A 468 20.54 42.83 14.44
CA ARG A 468 21.21 44.09 14.05
C ARG A 468 20.31 45.31 14.17
N VAL A 469 19.03 45.15 13.86
CA VAL A 469 18.03 46.22 13.91
C VAL A 469 17.61 46.53 15.35
N PHE A 470 17.29 45.49 16.14
CA PHE A 470 16.64 45.67 17.44
C PHE A 470 17.58 45.72 18.65
N SER A 471 18.83 45.24 18.53
CA SER A 471 19.80 45.28 19.65
C SER A 471 20.10 46.71 20.13
N SER A 472 20.08 47.70 19.23
CA SER A 472 20.31 49.11 19.56
C SER A 472 19.20 49.74 20.42
N TYR A 473 18.03 49.10 20.51
CA TYR A 473 16.89 49.59 21.30
C TYR A 473 16.80 48.97 22.71
N GLY A 474 17.79 48.15 23.08
CA GLY A 474 17.92 47.53 24.40
C GLY A 474 17.35 46.11 24.45
N GLU A 475 17.75 45.39 25.51
CA GLU A 475 17.52 43.96 25.71
C GLU A 475 16.04 43.53 25.55
N ARG A 476 15.12 44.13 26.31
CA ARG A 476 13.70 43.77 26.26
C ARG A 476 13.07 44.02 24.91
N THR A 477 13.53 45.03 24.18
CA THR A 477 13.05 45.31 22.81
C THR A 477 13.53 44.23 21.87
N LEU A 478 14.80 43.83 21.94
CA LEU A 478 15.32 42.72 21.16
C LEU A 478 14.54 41.43 21.42
N HIS A 479 14.35 41.06 22.70
CA HIS A 479 13.58 39.88 23.08
C HIS A 479 12.17 39.89 22.49
N THR A 480 11.45 41.00 22.56
CA THR A 480 10.07 41.13 22.07
C THR A 480 9.98 40.94 20.57
N TYR A 481 10.82 41.64 19.81
CA TYR A 481 10.72 41.63 18.35
C TYR A 481 11.37 40.40 17.73
N TRP A 482 12.42 39.83 18.37
CA TRP A 482 12.97 38.54 17.93
C TRP A 482 11.97 37.40 18.17
N PHE A 483 11.33 37.34 19.34
CA PHE A 483 10.23 36.43 19.62
C PHE A 483 9.14 36.50 18.54
N MET A 484 8.65 37.71 18.22
CA MET A 484 7.62 37.88 17.19
C MET A 484 8.12 37.47 15.80
N GLY A 485 9.30 37.88 15.43
CA GLY A 485 9.90 37.60 14.14
C GLY A 485 10.15 36.11 13.93
N SER A 486 10.73 35.43 14.92
CA SER A 486 11.04 34.01 14.88
C SER A 486 9.78 33.18 14.63
N ILE A 487 8.71 33.37 15.40
CA ILE A 487 7.45 32.60 15.17
C ILE A 487 6.84 32.93 13.82
N LEU A 488 6.75 34.19 13.43
CA LEU A 488 6.14 34.55 12.15
C LEU A 488 6.91 34.01 10.95
N THR A 489 8.24 33.96 10.99
CA THR A 489 9.06 33.34 9.93
C THR A 489 8.89 31.84 9.88
N GLU A 490 8.83 31.16 11.04
CA GLU A 490 8.52 29.72 11.11
C GLU A 490 7.15 29.38 10.53
N LEU A 491 6.12 30.17 10.87
CA LEU A 491 4.78 29.96 10.32
C LEU A 491 4.74 30.18 8.79
N MET A 492 5.53 31.11 8.25
CA MET A 492 5.63 31.29 6.79
C MET A 492 6.38 30.12 6.12
N LEU A 493 7.38 29.54 6.78
CA LEU A 493 8.12 28.38 6.27
C LEU A 493 7.21 27.19 6.02
N ILE A 494 6.22 26.96 6.88
CA ILE A 494 5.22 25.89 6.72
C ILE A 494 4.57 25.96 5.32
N TYR A 495 4.17 27.16 4.89
CA TYR A 495 3.53 27.36 3.58
C TYR A 495 4.50 27.18 2.41
N SER A 496 5.76 27.56 2.57
CA SER A 496 6.79 27.38 1.54
C SER A 496 7.08 25.90 1.29
N ILE A 497 7.22 25.09 2.32
CA ILE A 497 7.64 23.69 2.23
C ILE A 497 6.56 22.77 1.61
N ARG A 498 5.29 23.17 1.59
CA ARG A 498 4.17 22.38 1.02
C ARG A 498 4.38 21.95 -0.44
N THR A 499 5.22 22.65 -1.19
CA THR A 499 5.46 22.37 -2.60
C THR A 499 6.91 22.57 -3.02
N LYS A 500 7.37 21.76 -3.99
CA LYS A 500 8.67 21.96 -4.67
C LYS A 500 8.63 23.15 -5.65
N GLU A 501 7.44 23.56 -6.08
CA GLU A 501 7.20 24.72 -6.94
C GLU A 501 7.07 26.01 -6.10
N TRP A 502 6.83 27.15 -6.79
CA TRP A 502 6.45 28.40 -6.11
C TRP A 502 5.16 28.20 -5.33
N PHE A 503 5.05 28.76 -4.13
CA PHE A 503 3.89 28.54 -3.27
C PHE A 503 2.56 28.97 -3.94
N PHE A 504 2.56 30.01 -4.77
CA PHE A 504 1.37 30.49 -5.49
C PHE A 504 0.98 29.62 -6.71
N LYS A 505 1.82 28.67 -7.12
CA LYS A 505 1.52 27.71 -8.19
C LYS A 505 0.83 26.44 -7.68
N ILE A 506 0.76 26.25 -6.37
CA ILE A 506 0.08 25.10 -5.78
C ILE A 506 -1.42 25.22 -6.03
N LYS A 507 -2.04 24.11 -6.53
CA LYS A 507 -3.48 24.09 -6.82
C LYS A 507 -4.33 23.71 -5.63
N THR A 508 -3.72 23.13 -4.59
CA THR A 508 -4.41 22.69 -3.39
C THR A 508 -4.31 23.71 -2.27
N LEU A 509 -5.47 24.13 -1.75
CA LEU A 509 -5.52 25.00 -0.58
C LEU A 509 -5.01 24.26 0.66
N PRO A 510 -4.40 24.96 1.63
CA PRO A 510 -4.06 24.42 2.94
C PRO A 510 -5.29 23.82 3.61
N SER A 511 -5.10 22.87 4.52
CA SER A 511 -6.19 22.35 5.33
C SER A 511 -6.80 23.45 6.21
N LYS A 512 -8.09 23.33 6.53
CA LYS A 512 -8.77 24.28 7.41
C LYS A 512 -8.11 24.37 8.79
N ALA A 513 -7.61 23.23 9.31
CA ALA A 513 -6.91 23.18 10.58
C ALA A 513 -5.59 23.96 10.52
N MET A 514 -4.82 23.80 9.45
CA MET A 514 -3.57 24.51 9.23
C MET A 514 -3.79 26.02 9.15
N LEU A 515 -4.77 26.49 8.37
CA LEU A 515 -5.12 27.91 8.28
C LEU A 515 -5.56 28.48 9.62
N LEU A 516 -6.44 27.77 10.33
CA LEU A 516 -6.94 28.25 11.62
C LEU A 516 -5.83 28.35 12.65
N LEU A 517 -4.99 27.33 12.80
CA LEU A 517 -3.94 27.28 13.80
C LEU A 517 -2.81 28.27 13.50
N THR A 518 -2.43 28.45 12.23
CA THR A 518 -1.41 29.45 11.85
C THR A 518 -1.90 30.88 12.06
N VAL A 519 -3.16 31.18 11.73
CA VAL A 519 -3.76 32.50 11.99
C VAL A 519 -3.87 32.77 13.49
N LEU A 520 -4.31 31.78 14.29
CA LEU A 520 -4.42 31.89 15.74
C LEU A 520 -3.03 32.12 16.37
N ALA A 521 -2.03 31.33 15.97
CA ALA A 521 -0.66 31.48 16.48
C ALA A 521 -0.06 32.85 16.10
N SER A 522 -0.25 33.31 14.86
CA SER A 522 0.17 34.64 14.42
C SER A 522 -0.49 35.75 15.24
N PHE A 523 -1.80 35.62 15.49
CA PHE A 523 -2.54 36.56 16.32
C PHE A 523 -2.00 36.58 17.75
N LEU A 524 -1.82 35.43 18.40
CA LEU A 524 -1.29 35.31 19.74
C LEU A 524 0.14 35.87 19.86
N THR A 525 0.98 35.57 18.85
CA THR A 525 2.36 36.08 18.77
C THR A 525 2.41 37.61 18.81
N VAL A 526 1.51 38.27 18.09
CA VAL A 526 1.43 39.74 18.08
C VAL A 526 0.72 40.26 19.33
N TYR A 527 -0.33 39.56 19.80
CA TYR A 527 -1.18 40.03 20.90
C TYR A 527 -0.52 39.95 22.29
N ILE A 528 0.21 38.83 22.58
CA ILE A 528 0.83 38.60 23.90
C ILE A 528 1.70 39.80 24.36
N PRO A 529 2.59 40.36 23.53
CA PRO A 529 3.39 41.52 23.94
C PRO A 529 2.60 42.78 24.28
N PHE A 530 1.34 42.92 23.88
CA PHE A 530 0.46 44.01 24.25
C PHE A 530 -0.23 43.82 25.60
N THR A 531 -0.04 42.67 26.25
CA THR A 531 -0.72 42.34 27.51
C THR A 531 0.19 42.60 28.71
N THR A 532 -0.42 42.88 29.88
CA THR A 532 0.30 42.94 31.17
C THR A 532 0.98 41.60 31.48
N PHE A 533 0.32 40.50 31.15
CA PHE A 533 0.88 39.13 31.27
C PHE A 533 2.18 38.98 30.44
N GLY A 534 2.19 39.46 29.21
CA GLY A 534 3.40 39.45 28.36
C GLY A 534 4.55 40.28 28.95
N ALA A 535 4.22 41.43 29.51
CA ALA A 535 5.23 42.32 30.13
C ALA A 535 5.75 41.77 31.45
N GLU A 536 4.91 41.18 32.31
CA GLU A 536 5.32 40.72 33.65
C GLU A 536 6.00 39.36 33.61
N VAL A 537 5.43 38.38 32.87
CA VAL A 537 5.92 37.00 32.82
C VAL A 537 7.06 36.85 31.81
N PHE A 538 6.86 37.32 30.59
CA PHE A 538 7.83 37.14 29.49
C PHE A 538 8.78 38.34 29.32
N LYS A 539 8.64 39.41 30.14
CA LYS A 539 9.47 40.62 30.10
C LYS A 539 9.43 41.35 28.73
N PHE A 540 8.34 41.21 27.99
CA PHE A 540 8.16 41.91 26.72
C PHE A 540 7.91 43.41 26.90
N THR A 541 8.25 44.20 25.87
CA THR A 541 7.91 45.61 25.76
C THR A 541 6.70 45.82 24.86
N TYR A 542 5.92 46.88 25.09
CA TYR A 542 4.80 47.23 24.21
C TYR A 542 5.29 47.51 22.78
N PRO A 543 4.77 46.79 21.78
CA PRO A 543 5.19 46.98 20.38
C PRO A 543 4.74 48.32 19.82
N THR A 544 5.64 48.98 19.07
CA THR A 544 5.35 50.23 18.35
C THR A 544 5.05 49.97 16.87
N ARG A 545 4.25 50.82 16.23
CA ARG A 545 3.84 50.66 14.82
C ARG A 545 5.04 50.54 13.87
N ASP A 546 6.04 51.43 14.04
CA ASP A 546 7.22 51.45 13.16
C ASP A 546 8.01 50.13 13.23
N LYS A 547 8.20 49.59 14.43
CA LYS A 547 8.90 48.31 14.61
C LYS A 547 8.10 47.13 14.13
N LEU A 548 6.75 47.15 14.24
CA LEU A 548 5.89 46.14 13.64
C LEU A 548 5.97 46.13 12.11
N LEU A 549 6.06 47.30 11.48
CA LEU A 549 6.30 47.41 10.03
C LEU A 549 7.65 46.81 9.63
N ILE A 550 8.70 47.04 10.45
CA ILE A 550 10.00 46.42 10.20
C ILE A 550 9.91 44.91 10.25
N ILE A 551 9.27 44.33 11.29
CA ILE A 551 9.04 42.86 11.36
C ILE A 551 8.26 42.36 10.13
N PHE A 552 7.21 43.05 9.74
CA PHE A 552 6.44 42.68 8.54
C PHE A 552 7.34 42.59 7.29
N PHE A 553 8.18 43.58 7.02
CA PHE A 553 9.09 43.54 5.87
C PHE A 553 10.17 42.47 6.01
N ILE A 554 10.67 42.20 7.22
CA ILE A 554 11.61 41.10 7.47
C ILE A 554 10.95 39.75 7.16
N VAL A 555 9.73 39.52 7.63
CA VAL A 555 8.98 38.28 7.41
C VAL A 555 8.66 38.08 5.91
N VAL A 556 8.26 39.13 5.21
CA VAL A 556 8.02 39.07 3.75
C VAL A 556 9.32 38.79 3.00
N GLY A 557 10.42 39.47 3.37
CA GLY A 557 11.75 39.23 2.79
C GLY A 557 12.24 37.80 3.03
N TYR A 558 12.06 37.29 4.25
CA TYR A 558 12.37 35.91 4.59
C TYR A 558 11.59 34.92 3.71
N PHE A 559 10.28 35.08 3.61
CA PHE A 559 9.43 34.21 2.80
C PHE A 559 9.83 34.21 1.30
N ALA A 560 10.11 35.41 0.76
CA ALA A 560 10.57 35.53 -0.63
C ALA A 560 11.93 34.86 -0.85
N SER A 561 12.87 35.03 0.10
CA SER A 561 14.20 34.42 0.05
C SER A 561 14.12 32.89 0.17
N THR A 562 13.30 32.39 1.08
CA THR A 562 13.03 30.95 1.25
C THR A 562 12.46 30.34 -0.02
N GLU A 563 11.46 30.98 -0.64
CA GLU A 563 10.88 30.54 -1.91
C GLU A 563 11.92 30.51 -3.03
N PHE A 564 12.75 31.54 -3.13
CA PHE A 564 13.80 31.64 -4.17
C PHE A 564 14.87 30.56 -3.99
N VAL A 565 15.40 30.40 -2.78
CA VAL A 565 16.44 29.42 -2.46
C VAL A 565 15.92 28.00 -2.66
N LYS A 566 14.71 27.69 -2.17
CA LYS A 566 14.03 26.42 -2.40
C LYS A 566 13.93 26.12 -3.90
N ARG A 567 13.54 27.09 -4.73
CA ARG A 567 13.37 26.90 -6.17
C ARG A 567 14.69 26.63 -6.88
N ILE A 568 15.74 27.33 -6.51
CA ILE A 568 17.09 27.08 -7.04
C ILE A 568 17.51 25.65 -6.69
N TRP A 569 17.38 25.25 -5.41
CA TRP A 569 17.73 23.92 -4.95
C TRP A 569 17.05 22.81 -5.77
N TYR A 570 15.72 22.86 -5.90
CA TYR A 570 14.99 21.83 -6.66
C TYR A 570 15.27 21.88 -8.17
N ARG A 571 15.70 22.98 -8.73
CA ARG A 571 16.16 23.05 -10.11
C ARG A 571 17.50 22.33 -10.28
N PHE A 572 18.47 22.58 -9.41
CA PHE A 572 19.76 21.89 -9.45
C PHE A 572 19.62 20.37 -9.26
N MET A 573 18.75 19.94 -8.35
CA MET A 573 18.51 18.51 -8.12
C MET A 573 17.84 17.81 -9.32
N ASN A 574 16.94 18.49 -10.03
CA ASN A 574 16.31 17.93 -11.24
C ASN A 574 17.27 17.87 -12.44
N ASP A 575 18.25 18.75 -12.51
CA ASP A 575 19.26 18.76 -13.58
C ASP A 575 20.40 17.75 -13.30
N ALA A 576 20.51 17.21 -12.08
CA ALA A 576 21.52 16.24 -11.65
C ALA A 576 21.03 14.76 -11.75
N HIS A 577 19.76 14.55 -12.03
CA HIS A 577 19.11 13.24 -12.27
C HIS A 577 18.56 13.17 -13.68
#